data_979474d1da7dd09dc88141ab89b0648b
#
_entry.id   979474d1da7dd09dc88141ab89b0648b
#
_cell.length_a   1.000
_cell.length_b   1.000
_cell.length_c   1.000
_cell.angle_alpha   90.00
_cell.angle_beta   90.00
_cell.angle_gamma   90.00
#
_symmetry.space_group_name_H-M   'P 1'
#
loop_
_entity.id
_entity.type
_entity.pdbx_description
1 polymer ?
#
loop_
_entity_poly.entity_id
_entity_poly.type
_entity_poly.pdbx_seq_one_letter_code
_entity_poly.pdbx_strand_id
1 'polypeptide(L)'
;MMNIETHNEKIVSIGGWCGVAAVLRKKMALCQEAFPFDYILSSFEGVIHFLRNDFDAFFPEKPVPCFEDGFTKFFGRHTIFLHHDLQEPEVVEAFKRRIRRFLSMLAQEKSPVLFVRASGPYFDEAHNIPEFVSVIRERFPALKFRLLFMSHYQGEDEKFQSTDENVIVQYLGTEEFREDEYLTRVGEVIGGNRG
;
A
#
# COMPACT_ATOMS: atom_id res chain seq x y z
N MET A 1 -19.55 -12.67 15.94
CA MET A 1 -18.68 -11.54 16.30
C MET A 1 -17.30 -12.13 16.56
N MET A 2 -16.37 -11.98 15.65
CA MET A 2 -14.97 -12.35 15.91
C MET A 2 -14.42 -11.39 16.97
N ASN A 3 -14.02 -11.91 18.12
CA ASN A 3 -13.25 -11.15 19.10
C ASN A 3 -11.90 -10.81 18.43
N ILE A 4 -11.75 -9.58 17.94
CA ILE A 4 -10.47 -9.04 17.52
C ILE A 4 -9.73 -8.69 18.81
N GLU A 5 -9.00 -9.68 19.35
CA GLU A 5 -8.01 -9.39 20.37
C GLU A 5 -7.03 -8.37 19.80
N THR A 6 -6.77 -7.34 20.57
CA THR A 6 -5.95 -6.18 20.23
C THR A 6 -4.61 -6.61 19.66
N HIS A 7 -4.51 -6.70 18.34
CA HIS A 7 -3.22 -6.82 17.68
C HIS A 7 -2.42 -5.54 17.97
N ASN A 8 -1.28 -5.70 18.60
CA ASN A 8 -0.37 -4.60 18.91
C ASN A 8 0.38 -4.09 17.64
N GLU A 9 -0.06 -4.51 16.46
CA GLU A 9 0.54 -4.20 15.17
C GLU A 9 -0.30 -3.16 14.42
N LYS A 10 0.33 -2.10 13.97
CA LYS A 10 -0.31 -1.06 13.17
C LYS A 10 -0.38 -1.50 11.71
N ILE A 11 -1.58 -1.57 11.14
CA ILE A 11 -1.80 -2.03 9.77
C ILE A 11 -1.90 -0.83 8.83
N VAL A 12 -1.12 -0.85 7.76
CA VAL A 12 -0.95 0.29 6.86
C VAL A 12 -1.01 -0.17 5.41
N SER A 13 -1.97 0.39 4.64
CA SER A 13 -1.98 0.24 3.20
C SER A 13 -0.82 1.02 2.56
N ILE A 14 -0.06 0.36 1.70
CA ILE A 14 0.91 1.00 0.81
C ILE A 14 0.48 0.90 -0.66
N GLY A 15 -0.82 0.84 -0.89
CA GLY A 15 -1.44 1.00 -2.21
C GLY A 15 -1.31 -0.21 -3.12
N GLY A 16 -1.04 0.10 -4.36
CA GLY A 16 -1.27 -0.70 -5.55
C GLY A 16 -2.55 -0.17 -6.18
N TRP A 17 -3.69 -0.38 -5.56
CA TRP A 17 -4.97 0.16 -5.96
C TRP A 17 -5.91 0.45 -4.77
N CYS A 18 -7.02 1.11 -5.03
CA CYS A 18 -7.94 1.62 -3.99
C CYS A 18 -8.59 0.52 -3.12
N GLY A 19 -8.71 -0.70 -3.63
CA GLY A 19 -9.33 -1.83 -2.94
C GLY A 19 -8.64 -2.20 -1.63
N VAL A 20 -7.30 -2.13 -1.56
CA VAL A 20 -6.55 -2.43 -0.33
C VAL A 20 -7.00 -1.54 0.82
N ALA A 21 -6.98 -0.22 0.61
CA ALA A 21 -7.41 0.73 1.63
C ALA A 21 -8.90 0.54 2.00
N ALA A 22 -9.76 0.23 1.01
CA ALA A 22 -11.17 -0.02 1.25
C ALA A 22 -11.41 -1.23 2.17
N VAL A 23 -10.71 -2.35 1.93
CA VAL A 23 -10.79 -3.55 2.77
C VAL A 23 -10.32 -3.24 4.18
N LEU A 24 -9.11 -2.70 4.34
CA LEU A 24 -8.53 -2.46 5.66
C LEU A 24 -9.35 -1.47 6.50
N ARG A 25 -9.86 -0.42 5.90
CA ARG A 25 -10.55 0.65 6.63
C ARG A 25 -12.04 0.41 6.81
N LYS A 26 -12.76 0.09 5.71
CA LYS A 26 -14.23 0.02 5.75
C LYS A 26 -14.74 -1.32 6.23
N LYS A 27 -14.03 -2.42 5.92
CA LYS A 27 -14.51 -3.77 6.23
C LYS A 27 -13.92 -4.34 7.50
N MET A 28 -12.61 -4.17 7.69
CA MET A 28 -11.93 -4.72 8.86
C MET A 28 -11.78 -3.72 10.01
N ALA A 29 -12.00 -2.43 9.77
CA ALA A 29 -11.79 -1.34 10.74
C ALA A 29 -10.38 -1.35 11.38
N LEU A 30 -9.39 -1.90 10.66
CA LEU A 30 -8.02 -2.08 11.16
C LEU A 30 -7.17 -0.82 11.04
N CYS A 31 -7.54 0.10 10.15
CA CYS A 31 -6.82 1.34 9.91
C CYS A 31 -7.79 2.52 9.99
N GLN A 32 -7.66 3.32 11.04
CA GLN A 32 -8.52 4.51 11.23
C GLN A 32 -7.99 5.74 10.50
N GLU A 33 -6.67 5.83 10.33
CA GLU A 33 -6.01 6.96 9.71
C GLU A 33 -5.86 6.76 8.21
N ALA A 34 -5.99 7.85 7.43
CA ALA A 34 -5.70 7.82 6.01
C ALA A 34 -4.21 8.08 5.75
N PHE A 35 -3.60 7.26 4.90
CA PHE A 35 -2.22 7.36 4.45
C PHE A 35 -2.10 7.80 2.99
N PRO A 36 -0.91 8.18 2.49
CA PRO A 36 -0.75 8.75 1.15
C PRO A 36 -1.26 7.87 0.02
N PHE A 37 -1.10 6.56 0.15
CA PHE A 37 -1.42 5.60 -0.89
C PHE A 37 -2.87 5.11 -0.88
N ASP A 38 -3.68 5.61 0.05
CA ASP A 38 -5.09 5.24 0.15
C ASP A 38 -5.91 5.87 -0.98
N TYR A 39 -6.67 5.03 -1.68
CA TYR A 39 -7.58 5.43 -2.76
C TYR A 39 -6.92 6.06 -4.00
N ILE A 40 -5.66 5.75 -4.24
CA ILE A 40 -4.94 6.06 -5.47
C ILE A 40 -4.37 4.78 -6.08
N LEU A 41 -4.07 4.81 -7.37
CA LEU A 41 -3.21 3.81 -7.97
C LEU A 41 -1.75 4.26 -7.82
N SER A 42 -0.88 3.35 -7.47
CA SER A 42 0.56 3.60 -7.36
C SER A 42 1.35 2.37 -7.78
N SER A 43 2.42 2.56 -8.55
CA SER A 43 3.40 1.49 -8.78
C SER A 43 4.20 1.21 -7.52
N PHE A 44 4.72 -0.01 -7.36
CA PHE A 44 5.56 -0.33 -6.21
C PHE A 44 6.91 0.37 -6.28
N GLU A 45 7.47 0.48 -7.48
CA GLU A 45 8.63 1.33 -7.74
C GLU A 45 8.40 2.78 -7.27
N GLY A 46 7.20 3.32 -7.53
CA GLY A 46 6.82 4.65 -7.06
C GLY A 46 6.77 4.76 -5.54
N VAL A 47 6.24 3.75 -4.83
CA VAL A 47 6.26 3.72 -3.36
C VAL A 47 7.70 3.77 -2.84
N ILE A 48 8.60 2.98 -3.43
CA ILE A 48 10.04 2.95 -3.10
C ILE A 48 10.68 4.31 -3.37
N HIS A 49 10.41 4.90 -4.54
CA HIS A 49 10.89 6.23 -4.89
C HIS A 49 10.45 7.30 -3.87
N PHE A 50 9.17 7.32 -3.51
CA PHE A 50 8.63 8.29 -2.56
C PHE A 50 9.20 8.11 -1.14
N LEU A 51 9.37 6.88 -0.71
CA LEU A 51 10.03 6.60 0.56
C LEU A 51 11.49 7.06 0.57
N ARG A 52 12.23 6.89 -0.54
CA ARG A 52 13.63 7.27 -0.65
C ARG A 52 13.82 8.79 -0.72
N ASN A 53 12.88 9.51 -1.35
CA ASN A 53 13.00 10.93 -1.69
C ASN A 53 11.95 11.82 -0.99
N ASP A 54 11.51 11.47 0.21
CA ASP A 54 10.58 12.28 1.03
C ASP A 54 9.31 12.72 0.28
N PHE A 55 8.78 11.83 -0.57
CA PHE A 55 7.60 12.07 -1.42
C PHE A 55 7.81 13.17 -2.49
N ASP A 56 9.04 13.42 -2.90
CA ASP A 56 9.28 14.27 -4.07
C ASP A 56 8.55 13.71 -5.30
N ALA A 57 8.00 14.61 -6.12
CA ALA A 57 7.20 14.28 -7.31
C ALA A 57 5.98 13.36 -7.06
N PHE A 58 5.42 13.34 -5.84
CA PHE A 58 4.20 12.56 -5.53
C PHE A 58 2.99 13.08 -6.30
N PHE A 59 2.88 14.39 -6.49
CA PHE A 59 1.85 15.01 -7.32
C PHE A 59 2.35 15.23 -8.75
N PRO A 60 1.45 15.23 -9.75
CA PRO A 60 1.82 15.71 -11.08
C PRO A 60 2.27 17.17 -11.02
N GLU A 61 3.26 17.55 -11.80
CA GLU A 61 3.72 18.95 -11.92
C GLU A 61 2.58 19.90 -12.32
N LYS A 62 1.73 19.42 -13.20
CA LYS A 62 0.52 20.12 -13.63
C LYS A 62 -0.67 19.19 -13.47
N PRO A 63 -1.60 19.48 -12.55
CA PRO A 63 -2.79 18.66 -12.35
C PRO A 63 -3.80 18.92 -13.48
N VAL A 64 -3.51 18.35 -14.65
CA VAL A 64 -4.41 18.41 -15.80
C VAL A 64 -5.38 17.24 -15.70
N PRO A 65 -6.71 17.50 -15.62
CA PRO A 65 -7.70 16.44 -15.57
C PRO A 65 -7.78 15.73 -16.91
N CYS A 66 -7.81 14.39 -16.86
CA CYS A 66 -8.12 13.53 -18.00
C CYS A 66 -9.41 12.76 -17.68
N PHE A 67 -10.40 12.84 -18.56
CA PHE A 67 -11.63 12.08 -18.41
C PHE A 67 -11.53 10.78 -19.22
N GLU A 68 -11.52 9.65 -18.52
CA GLU A 68 -11.38 8.32 -19.11
C GLU A 68 -12.16 7.30 -18.26
N ASP A 69 -12.84 6.35 -18.92
CA ASP A 69 -13.62 5.29 -18.29
C ASP A 69 -14.66 5.78 -17.26
N GLY A 70 -15.24 6.96 -17.49
CA GLY A 70 -16.23 7.55 -16.59
C GLY A 70 -15.66 8.26 -15.36
N PHE A 71 -14.34 8.40 -15.27
CA PHE A 71 -13.64 9.04 -14.15
C PHE A 71 -12.78 10.20 -14.60
N THR A 72 -12.70 11.24 -13.78
CA THR A 72 -11.66 12.26 -13.89
C THR A 72 -10.41 11.73 -13.23
N LYS A 73 -9.32 11.61 -13.98
CA LYS A 73 -8.03 11.08 -13.54
C LYS A 73 -6.97 12.17 -13.59
N PHE A 74 -6.03 12.13 -12.63
CA PHE A 74 -4.83 12.96 -12.65
C PHE A 74 -3.63 12.04 -12.64
N PHE A 75 -2.80 12.12 -13.67
CA PHE A 75 -1.65 11.24 -13.88
C PHE A 75 -0.38 11.90 -13.37
N GLY A 76 0.23 11.32 -12.34
CA GLY A 76 1.58 11.56 -11.93
C GLY A 76 2.55 10.55 -12.54
N ARG A 77 3.84 10.66 -12.24
CA ARG A 77 4.86 9.72 -12.73
C ARG A 77 4.63 8.30 -12.22
N HIS A 78 4.25 8.16 -10.95
CA HIS A 78 4.08 6.88 -10.25
C HIS A 78 2.73 6.74 -9.57
N THR A 79 1.81 7.69 -9.82
CA THR A 79 0.51 7.76 -9.15
C THR A 79 -0.59 8.12 -10.14
N ILE A 80 -1.78 7.58 -9.92
CA ILE A 80 -2.99 8.03 -10.62
C ILE A 80 -4.05 8.30 -9.56
N PHE A 81 -4.59 9.52 -9.56
CA PHE A 81 -5.64 9.95 -8.66
C PHE A 81 -6.98 9.81 -9.36
N LEU A 82 -7.78 8.82 -8.95
CA LEU A 82 -9.08 8.48 -9.55
C LEU A 82 -10.27 9.08 -8.81
N HIS A 83 -10.11 9.34 -7.52
CA HIS A 83 -11.20 9.72 -6.62
C HIS A 83 -10.94 11.08 -5.96
N HIS A 84 -9.98 11.82 -6.47
CA HIS A 84 -9.49 13.04 -5.84
C HIS A 84 -9.23 14.10 -6.91
N ASP A 85 -9.93 15.22 -6.83
CA ASP A 85 -9.68 16.36 -7.70
C ASP A 85 -8.46 17.15 -7.19
N LEU A 86 -7.35 17.04 -7.90
CA LEU A 86 -6.12 17.75 -7.56
C LEU A 86 -6.15 19.25 -7.92
N GLN A 87 -7.18 19.73 -8.58
CA GLN A 87 -7.39 21.16 -8.79
C GLN A 87 -7.93 21.85 -7.52
N GLU A 88 -8.48 21.05 -6.58
CA GLU A 88 -8.94 21.53 -5.29
C GLU A 88 -7.77 21.63 -4.30
N PRO A 89 -7.38 22.84 -3.84
CA PRO A 89 -6.25 23.02 -2.92
C PRO A 89 -6.39 22.22 -1.62
N GLU A 90 -7.62 22.05 -1.13
CA GLU A 90 -7.91 21.31 0.10
C GLU A 90 -7.58 19.83 -0.02
N VAL A 91 -7.78 19.24 -1.22
CA VAL A 91 -7.41 17.85 -1.52
C VAL A 91 -5.90 17.69 -1.47
N VAL A 92 -5.16 18.60 -2.13
CA VAL A 92 -3.69 18.59 -2.11
C VAL A 92 -3.15 18.71 -0.70
N GLU A 93 -3.68 19.65 0.10
CA GLU A 93 -3.28 19.84 1.49
C GLU A 93 -3.64 18.62 2.36
N ALA A 94 -4.75 17.92 2.08
CA ALA A 94 -5.08 16.68 2.76
C ALA A 94 -4.01 15.60 2.50
N PHE A 95 -3.56 15.43 1.26
CA PHE A 95 -2.47 14.50 0.94
C PHE A 95 -1.13 14.90 1.58
N LYS A 96 -0.78 16.17 1.58
CA LYS A 96 0.41 16.67 2.29
C LYS A 96 0.36 16.35 3.80
N ARG A 97 -0.81 16.46 4.44
CA ARG A 97 -0.99 16.04 5.84
C ARG A 97 -0.83 14.52 6.00
N ARG A 98 -1.37 13.71 5.08
CA ARG A 98 -1.21 12.24 5.08
C ARG A 98 0.27 11.85 4.94
N ILE A 99 1.01 12.50 4.04
CA ILE A 99 2.44 12.28 3.83
C ILE A 99 3.23 12.59 5.11
N ARG A 100 3.03 13.78 5.70
CA ARG A 100 3.72 14.14 6.95
C ARG A 100 3.43 13.15 8.07
N ARG A 101 2.17 12.75 8.24
CA ARG A 101 1.78 11.76 9.25
C ARG A 101 2.43 10.39 8.98
N PHE A 102 2.47 9.96 7.72
CA PHE A 102 3.07 8.70 7.33
C PHE A 102 4.57 8.67 7.64
N LEU A 103 5.32 9.68 7.22
CA LEU A 103 6.75 9.79 7.51
C LEU A 103 7.02 9.88 9.01
N SER A 104 6.22 10.65 9.74
CA SER A 104 6.32 10.74 11.20
C SER A 104 6.04 9.39 11.87
N MET A 105 5.04 8.67 11.39
CA MET A 105 4.71 7.33 11.87
C MET A 105 5.89 6.37 11.64
N LEU A 106 6.46 6.33 10.42
CA LEU A 106 7.60 5.45 10.11
C LEU A 106 8.82 5.75 11.01
N ALA A 107 9.05 7.02 11.34
CA ALA A 107 10.18 7.43 12.15
C ALA A 107 10.00 7.22 13.67
N GLN A 108 8.77 7.17 14.16
CA GLN A 108 8.48 7.25 15.60
C GLN A 108 7.63 6.10 16.14
N GLU A 109 7.04 5.24 15.26
CA GLU A 109 6.18 4.15 15.69
C GLU A 109 6.97 3.11 16.49
N LYS A 110 6.42 2.74 17.64
CA LYS A 110 7.02 1.75 18.55
C LYS A 110 6.40 0.36 18.37
N SER A 111 5.15 0.34 17.94
CA SER A 111 4.45 -0.92 17.62
C SER A 111 4.95 -1.45 16.28
N PRO A 112 4.99 -2.76 16.06
CA PRO A 112 5.26 -3.30 14.74
C PRO A 112 4.25 -2.78 13.71
N VAL A 113 4.71 -2.61 12.47
CA VAL A 113 3.86 -2.16 11.35
C VAL A 113 3.71 -3.27 10.33
N LEU A 114 2.48 -3.64 10.00
CA LEU A 114 2.18 -4.50 8.85
C LEU A 114 1.85 -3.62 7.65
N PHE A 115 2.74 -3.58 6.68
CA PHE A 115 2.45 -3.01 5.38
C PHE A 115 1.65 -3.99 4.55
N VAL A 116 0.58 -3.51 3.93
CA VAL A 116 -0.25 -4.32 3.02
C VAL A 116 -0.25 -3.67 1.64
N ARG A 117 0.15 -4.44 0.63
CA ARG A 117 0.12 -4.04 -0.77
C ARG A 117 -0.56 -5.10 -1.62
N ALA A 118 -1.20 -4.65 -2.69
CA ALA A 118 -1.61 -5.53 -3.78
C ALA A 118 -1.13 -4.99 -5.12
N SER A 119 -0.66 -5.86 -6.00
CA SER A 119 -0.28 -5.54 -7.38
C SER A 119 -1.34 -6.01 -8.37
N GLY A 120 -1.34 -5.40 -9.56
CA GLY A 120 -2.21 -5.81 -10.67
C GLY A 120 -1.71 -7.07 -11.39
N PRO A 121 -2.47 -7.55 -12.41
CA PRO A 121 -2.19 -8.82 -13.08
C PRO A 121 -1.09 -8.73 -14.15
N TYR A 122 -0.75 -7.52 -14.63
CA TYR A 122 0.09 -7.36 -15.83
C TYR A 122 1.58 -7.40 -15.57
N PHE A 123 2.02 -7.05 -14.35
CA PHE A 123 3.42 -6.98 -13.98
C PHE A 123 3.63 -7.63 -12.63
N ASP A 124 4.69 -8.44 -12.50
CA ASP A 124 5.09 -8.94 -11.19
C ASP A 124 5.95 -7.90 -10.45
N GLU A 125 5.27 -7.01 -9.72
CA GLU A 125 5.95 -6.02 -8.90
C GLU A 125 6.68 -6.62 -7.69
N ALA A 126 6.49 -7.91 -7.39
CA ALA A 126 7.10 -8.56 -6.23
C ALA A 126 8.64 -8.58 -6.31
N HIS A 127 9.20 -8.54 -7.51
CA HIS A 127 10.65 -8.42 -7.70
C HIS A 127 11.27 -7.13 -7.12
N ASN A 128 10.45 -6.11 -6.83
CA ASN A 128 10.90 -4.87 -6.16
C ASN A 128 10.90 -4.97 -4.62
N ILE A 129 10.44 -6.08 -4.03
CA ILE A 129 10.37 -6.27 -2.58
C ILE A 129 11.73 -6.12 -1.89
N PRO A 130 12.84 -6.69 -2.39
CA PRO A 130 14.15 -6.51 -1.77
C PRO A 130 14.56 -5.04 -1.66
N GLU A 131 14.28 -4.25 -2.69
CA GLU A 131 14.56 -2.81 -2.68
C GLU A 131 13.70 -2.06 -1.67
N PHE A 132 12.42 -2.37 -1.58
CA PHE A 132 11.51 -1.79 -0.57
C PHE A 132 12.04 -2.07 0.85
N VAL A 133 12.40 -3.32 1.14
CA VAL A 133 12.94 -3.73 2.44
C VAL A 133 14.23 -2.98 2.77
N SER A 134 15.13 -2.83 1.78
CA SER A 134 16.37 -2.06 1.93
C SER A 134 16.09 -0.61 2.32
N VAL A 135 15.20 0.05 1.58
CA VAL A 135 14.83 1.46 1.84
C VAL A 135 14.21 1.64 3.22
N ILE A 136 13.31 0.73 3.64
CA ILE A 136 12.73 0.81 4.98
C ILE A 136 13.81 0.68 6.06
N ARG A 137 14.70 -0.29 5.94
CA ARG A 137 15.77 -0.53 6.92
C ARG A 137 16.79 0.59 6.98
N GLU A 138 17.13 1.18 5.83
CA GLU A 138 18.07 2.29 5.74
C GLU A 138 17.50 3.58 6.33
N ARG A 139 16.26 3.91 5.99
CA ARG A 139 15.66 5.19 6.38
C ARG A 139 14.99 5.17 7.75
N PHE A 140 14.50 4.01 8.17
CA PHE A 140 13.74 3.84 9.41
C PHE A 140 14.29 2.65 10.22
N PRO A 141 15.56 2.69 10.65
CA PRO A 141 16.24 1.51 11.25
C PRO A 141 15.63 1.03 12.56
N ALA A 142 14.86 1.86 13.25
CA ALA A 142 14.16 1.48 14.48
C ALA A 142 12.78 0.86 14.23
N LEU A 143 12.26 0.94 13.01
CA LEU A 143 10.93 0.45 12.67
C LEU A 143 10.92 -1.08 12.61
N LYS A 144 10.08 -1.70 13.43
CA LYS A 144 9.74 -3.11 13.30
C LYS A 144 8.61 -3.24 12.29
N PHE A 145 8.81 -4.02 11.23
CA PHE A 145 7.79 -4.15 10.20
C PHE A 145 7.67 -5.55 9.64
N ARG A 146 6.51 -5.82 9.05
CA ARG A 146 6.25 -6.93 8.13
C ARG A 146 5.63 -6.38 6.86
N LEU A 147 5.74 -7.12 5.77
CA LEU A 147 5.08 -6.83 4.50
C LEU A 147 4.21 -8.00 4.09
N LEU A 148 2.92 -7.76 3.88
CA LEU A 148 2.04 -8.66 3.13
C LEU A 148 1.90 -8.09 1.71
N PHE A 149 2.45 -8.82 0.76
CA PHE A 149 2.36 -8.49 -0.66
C PHE A 149 1.46 -9.51 -1.37
N MET A 150 0.33 -9.05 -1.88
CA MET A 150 -0.63 -9.85 -2.63
C MET A 150 -0.49 -9.55 -4.12
N SER A 151 -0.17 -10.54 -4.93
CA SER A 151 0.04 -10.39 -6.38
C SER A 151 -1.07 -11.07 -7.17
N HIS A 152 -1.70 -10.32 -8.07
CA HIS A 152 -2.61 -10.84 -9.08
C HIS A 152 -1.90 -11.30 -10.36
N TYR A 153 -0.57 -11.26 -10.38
CA TYR A 153 0.21 -11.65 -11.55
C TYR A 153 -0.06 -13.09 -11.97
N GLN A 154 -0.42 -13.28 -13.25
CA GLN A 154 -0.79 -14.56 -13.84
C GLN A 154 0.20 -15.03 -14.93
N GLY A 155 1.32 -14.31 -15.11
CA GLY A 155 2.33 -14.66 -16.09
C GLY A 155 3.01 -16.00 -15.78
N GLU A 156 3.69 -16.54 -16.79
CA GLU A 156 4.41 -17.82 -16.72
C GLU A 156 5.82 -17.68 -16.15
N ASP A 157 6.31 -16.45 -15.98
CA ASP A 157 7.64 -16.20 -15.41
C ASP A 157 7.76 -16.74 -13.98
N GLU A 158 8.99 -16.97 -13.55
CA GLU A 158 9.26 -17.43 -12.19
C GLU A 158 8.74 -16.41 -11.17
N LYS A 159 7.82 -16.88 -10.32
CA LYS A 159 7.23 -16.06 -9.26
C LYS A 159 8.25 -15.78 -8.17
N PHE A 160 8.34 -14.51 -7.77
CA PHE A 160 9.25 -14.09 -6.72
C PHE A 160 8.92 -14.81 -5.40
N GLN A 161 9.97 -15.30 -4.74
CA GLN A 161 9.90 -15.87 -3.39
C GLN A 161 10.83 -15.09 -2.46
N SER A 162 10.30 -14.65 -1.34
CA SER A 162 11.12 -13.95 -0.34
C SER A 162 11.81 -14.94 0.59
N THR A 163 13.07 -14.66 0.88
CA THR A 163 13.83 -15.32 1.97
C THR A 163 13.82 -14.48 3.26
N ASP A 164 13.24 -13.28 3.23
CA ASP A 164 13.12 -12.41 4.39
C ASP A 164 11.91 -12.83 5.24
N GLU A 165 12.14 -13.16 6.50
CA GLU A 165 11.11 -13.61 7.45
C GLU A 165 10.00 -12.57 7.71
N ASN A 166 10.29 -11.30 7.45
CA ASN A 166 9.31 -10.22 7.60
C ASN A 166 8.44 -10.02 6.36
N VAL A 167 8.63 -10.82 5.31
CA VAL A 167 7.93 -10.65 4.04
C VAL A 167 7.09 -11.88 3.72
N ILE A 168 5.81 -11.64 3.49
CA ILE A 168 4.83 -12.65 3.07
C ILE A 168 4.39 -12.28 1.66
N VAL A 169 4.65 -13.15 0.68
CA VAL A 169 4.19 -12.99 -0.70
C VAL A 169 3.11 -14.02 -0.99
N GLN A 170 1.98 -13.55 -1.46
CA GLN A 170 0.86 -14.40 -1.84
C GLN A 170 0.44 -14.10 -3.28
N TYR A 171 0.55 -15.10 -4.15
CA TYR A 171 0.01 -15.02 -5.50
C TYR A 171 -1.44 -15.47 -5.50
N LEU A 172 -2.32 -14.57 -5.92
CA LEU A 172 -3.75 -14.80 -5.97
C LEU A 172 -4.09 -15.48 -7.30
N GLY A 173 -5.01 -16.44 -7.26
CA GLY A 173 -5.40 -17.23 -8.44
C GLY A 173 -6.37 -16.53 -9.40
N THR A 174 -6.50 -15.21 -9.32
CA THR A 174 -7.46 -14.43 -10.11
C THR A 174 -6.85 -13.09 -10.54
N GLU A 175 -7.24 -12.62 -11.72
CA GLU A 175 -6.92 -11.28 -12.22
C GLU A 175 -7.82 -10.21 -11.62
N GLU A 176 -8.97 -10.63 -11.08
CA GLU A 176 -9.96 -9.71 -10.53
C GLU A 176 -9.80 -9.50 -9.04
N PHE A 177 -10.06 -8.27 -8.62
CA PHE A 177 -10.19 -7.96 -7.20
C PHE A 177 -11.41 -8.65 -6.60
N ARG A 178 -11.14 -9.49 -5.62
CA ARG A 178 -12.17 -10.14 -4.80
C ARG A 178 -12.00 -9.71 -3.35
N GLU A 179 -12.95 -8.92 -2.88
CA GLU A 179 -12.92 -8.37 -1.52
C GLU A 179 -12.83 -9.47 -0.45
N ASP A 180 -13.58 -10.56 -0.63
CA ASP A 180 -13.59 -11.72 0.26
C ASP A 180 -12.22 -12.41 0.36
N GLU A 181 -11.49 -12.50 -0.74
CA GLU A 181 -10.15 -13.06 -0.76
C GLU A 181 -9.16 -12.19 0.03
N TYR A 182 -9.21 -10.86 -0.17
CA TYR A 182 -8.37 -9.93 0.60
C TYR A 182 -8.66 -9.96 2.09
N LEU A 183 -9.94 -10.01 2.47
CA LEU A 183 -10.36 -10.17 3.87
C LEU A 183 -9.77 -11.42 4.48
N THR A 184 -9.83 -12.53 3.75
CA THR A 184 -9.30 -13.84 4.17
C THR A 184 -7.78 -13.75 4.33
N ARG A 185 -7.05 -13.28 3.32
CA ARG A 185 -5.58 -13.24 3.33
C ARG A 185 -5.02 -12.32 4.41
N VAL A 186 -5.58 -11.14 4.55
CA VAL A 186 -5.20 -10.22 5.63
C VAL A 186 -5.53 -10.83 6.99
N GLY A 187 -6.69 -11.45 7.13
CA GLY A 187 -7.11 -12.13 8.35
C GLY A 187 -6.19 -13.27 8.76
N GLU A 188 -5.73 -14.09 7.82
CA GLU A 188 -4.76 -15.18 8.05
C GLU A 188 -3.43 -14.65 8.59
N VAL A 189 -2.90 -13.58 8.00
CA VAL A 189 -1.62 -12.98 8.41
C VAL A 189 -1.70 -12.34 9.78
N ILE A 190 -2.82 -11.68 10.10
CA ILE A 190 -3.05 -11.08 11.41
C ILE A 190 -3.33 -12.16 12.46
N GLY A 191 -4.12 -13.19 12.11
CA GLY A 191 -4.50 -14.27 13.02
C GLY A 191 -3.44 -15.35 13.20
N GLY A 192 -2.56 -15.56 12.22
CA GLY A 192 -1.55 -16.61 12.19
C GLY A 192 -0.35 -16.42 13.13
N ASN A 193 -0.27 -15.31 13.84
CA ASN A 193 0.78 -15.05 14.86
C ASN A 193 0.51 -15.77 16.20
N ARG A 194 -0.27 -16.85 16.18
CA ARG A 194 -0.51 -17.72 17.34
C ARG A 194 0.36 -18.96 17.26
N GLY A 195 1.63 -18.80 17.55
CA GLY A 195 2.58 -19.88 17.68
C GLY A 195 3.67 -19.50 18.68
#